data_6b5034f066a84cbf5a72d7746d0c8dc9
#
_entry.id   6b5034f066a84cbf5a72d7746d0c8dc9
#
_cell.length_a   1.000
_cell.length_b   1.000
_cell.length_c   1.000
_cell.angle_alpha   90.00
_cell.angle_beta   90.00
_cell.angle_gamma   90.00
#
_symmetry.space_group_name_H-M   'P 1'
#
loop_
_entity.id
_entity.type
_entity.pdbx_description
1 polymer ?
#
loop_
_entity_poly.entity_id
_entity_poly.type
_entity_poly.pdbx_seq_one_letter_code
_entity_poly.pdbx_strand_id
1 'polypeptide(L)'
;RIPGNDFRLLMRLLLVAADCMEFTGVLERAGGVEAEGLPVDWARSARLGEHMILMAANGAGSARAAAAVDAAAPAFHPEAVVSAGFCGALDPELDIAAVVVGACIADEDRRFPALPVTSPAPYHVGTICSIDHVAQTAGEKKWLRSTGGVAVEMEAAGVAASAQSHGLPFYCVRTVTDLAGENMANDFNAALRPDGHFGTMHILGNCVRHPMDRLPELIRLRRRCARASRALGEFFVDCRF
;
A
#
# COMPACT_ATOMS: atom_id res chain seq x y z
N ARG A 1 -9.41 -9.63 -40.53
CA ARG A 1 -9.16 -9.00 -39.23
C ARG A 1 -10.40 -9.19 -38.39
N ILE A 2 -10.34 -10.11 -37.42
CA ILE A 2 -11.37 -10.30 -36.40
C ILE A 2 -11.10 -9.22 -35.34
N PRO A 3 -12.09 -8.38 -34.96
CA PRO A 3 -11.90 -7.48 -33.82
C PRO A 3 -11.66 -8.35 -32.60
N GLY A 4 -10.54 -8.11 -31.92
CA GLY A 4 -10.23 -8.75 -30.65
C GLY A 4 -11.37 -8.45 -29.67
N ASN A 5 -12.04 -9.48 -29.24
CA ASN A 5 -13.06 -9.44 -28.21
C ASN A 5 -12.33 -9.25 -26.89
N ASP A 6 -12.11 -7.98 -26.51
CA ASP A 6 -11.55 -7.59 -25.23
C ASP A 6 -12.63 -7.87 -24.15
N PHE A 7 -12.83 -9.15 -23.82
CA PHE A 7 -13.59 -9.52 -22.63
C PHE A 7 -12.80 -9.00 -21.42
N ARG A 8 -13.16 -7.83 -20.95
CA ARG A 8 -12.75 -7.39 -19.62
C ARG A 8 -13.34 -8.36 -18.62
N LEU A 9 -12.50 -9.22 -18.06
CA LEU A 9 -12.94 -10.17 -17.03
C LEU A 9 -13.30 -9.38 -15.78
N LEU A 10 -14.59 -9.44 -15.42
CA LEU A 10 -15.06 -8.97 -14.13
C LEU A 10 -14.37 -9.78 -13.03
N MET A 11 -13.52 -9.17 -12.24
CA MET A 11 -12.81 -9.83 -11.14
C MET A 11 -13.31 -9.33 -9.79
N ARG A 12 -13.24 -10.23 -8.81
CA ARG A 12 -13.42 -9.90 -7.39
C ARG A 12 -12.04 -9.73 -6.76
N LEU A 13 -11.67 -8.49 -6.45
CA LEU A 13 -10.35 -8.14 -5.95
C LEU A 13 -10.42 -7.76 -4.47
N LEU A 14 -9.59 -8.38 -3.65
CA LEU A 14 -9.35 -7.94 -2.26
C LEU A 14 -8.15 -7.00 -2.24
N LEU A 15 -8.38 -5.73 -1.92
CA LEU A 15 -7.33 -4.72 -1.74
C LEU A 15 -7.03 -4.59 -0.24
N VAL A 16 -5.78 -4.73 0.16
CA VAL A 16 -5.34 -4.65 1.56
C VAL A 16 -4.33 -3.53 1.73
N ALA A 17 -4.57 -2.65 2.71
CA ALA A 17 -3.71 -1.54 3.07
C ALA A 17 -3.55 -1.44 4.61
N ALA A 18 -2.66 -0.58 5.09
CA ALA A 18 -2.51 -0.31 6.51
C ALA A 18 -3.64 0.58 7.04
N ASP A 19 -4.00 1.64 6.32
CA ASP A 19 -4.95 2.65 6.77
C ASP A 19 -5.98 2.97 5.68
N CYS A 20 -7.22 3.27 6.09
CA CYS A 20 -8.31 3.61 5.17
C CYS A 20 -8.03 4.86 4.33
N MET A 21 -7.17 5.78 4.80
CA MET A 21 -6.77 6.97 4.05
C MET A 21 -6.06 6.64 2.72
N GLU A 22 -5.44 5.48 2.63
CA GLU A 22 -4.77 5.00 1.43
C GLU A 22 -5.76 4.72 0.31
N PHE A 23 -6.99 4.36 0.65
CA PHE A 23 -8.08 4.11 -0.28
C PHE A 23 -8.90 5.35 -0.67
N THR A 24 -8.59 6.54 -0.15
CA THR A 24 -9.37 7.75 -0.45
C THR A 24 -9.53 7.99 -1.96
N GLY A 25 -8.45 7.89 -2.71
CA GLY A 25 -8.49 8.06 -4.17
C GLY A 25 -9.22 6.95 -4.92
N VAL A 26 -9.25 5.73 -4.38
CA VAL A 26 -10.05 4.61 -4.89
C VAL A 26 -11.53 4.87 -4.63
N LEU A 27 -11.88 5.28 -3.41
CA LEU A 27 -13.26 5.60 -3.00
C LEU A 27 -13.86 6.75 -3.81
N GLU A 28 -13.06 7.76 -4.17
CA GLU A 28 -13.48 8.88 -5.03
C GLU A 28 -13.93 8.43 -6.43
N ARG A 29 -13.50 7.24 -6.87
CA ARG A 29 -13.74 6.68 -8.21
C ARG A 29 -14.64 5.44 -8.20
N ALA A 30 -14.88 4.89 -7.03
CA ALA A 30 -15.71 3.71 -6.85
C ALA A 30 -17.20 4.07 -6.74
N GLY A 31 -18.06 3.18 -7.24
CA GLY A 31 -19.52 3.28 -7.09
C GLY A 31 -20.06 2.19 -6.15
N GLY A 32 -21.21 2.46 -5.51
CA GLY A 32 -21.89 1.47 -4.66
C GLY A 32 -21.05 1.08 -3.46
N VAL A 33 -20.47 2.07 -2.77
CA VAL A 33 -19.63 1.84 -1.58
C VAL A 33 -20.50 1.43 -0.40
N GLU A 34 -20.25 0.24 0.15
CA GLU A 34 -20.97 -0.31 1.30
C GLU A 34 -20.01 -0.67 2.44
N ALA A 35 -20.48 -0.54 3.68
CA ALA A 35 -19.71 -0.94 4.84
C ALA A 35 -19.78 -2.45 5.04
N GLU A 36 -18.65 -3.09 5.32
CA GLU A 36 -18.56 -4.52 5.56
C GLU A 36 -18.22 -4.81 7.02
N GLY A 37 -18.97 -5.73 7.62
CA GLY A 37 -18.80 -6.13 9.03
C GLY A 37 -17.75 -7.23 9.20
N LEU A 38 -16.51 -6.95 8.82
CA LEU A 38 -15.38 -7.87 9.01
C LEU A 38 -14.61 -7.55 10.30
N PRO A 39 -13.92 -8.53 10.91
CA PRO A 39 -13.09 -8.32 12.10
C PRO A 39 -11.75 -7.65 11.76
N VAL A 40 -11.83 -6.48 11.15
CA VAL A 40 -10.72 -5.57 10.79
C VAL A 40 -11.08 -4.16 11.18
N ASP A 41 -10.10 -3.26 11.24
CA ASP A 41 -10.34 -1.87 11.67
C ASP A 41 -11.27 -1.11 10.71
N TRP A 42 -11.19 -1.43 9.40
CA TRP A 42 -12.04 -0.82 8.38
C TRP A 42 -12.18 -1.73 7.16
N ALA A 43 -13.40 -1.88 6.66
CA ALA A 43 -13.67 -2.57 5.40
C ALA A 43 -14.83 -1.94 4.63
N ARG A 44 -14.70 -1.88 3.30
CA ARG A 44 -15.74 -1.43 2.37
C ARG A 44 -15.72 -2.26 1.10
N SER A 45 -16.89 -2.68 0.64
CA SER A 45 -17.07 -3.19 -0.72
C SER A 45 -17.48 -2.06 -1.66
N ALA A 46 -17.13 -2.20 -2.93
CA ALA A 46 -17.46 -1.22 -3.96
C ALA A 46 -17.32 -1.83 -5.36
N ARG A 47 -17.73 -1.07 -6.38
CA ARG A 47 -17.40 -1.33 -7.77
C ARG A 47 -16.39 -0.30 -8.25
N LEU A 48 -15.28 -0.76 -8.82
CA LEU A 48 -14.27 0.07 -9.45
C LEU A 48 -14.08 -0.36 -10.90
N GLY A 49 -14.52 0.50 -11.84
CA GLY A 49 -14.62 0.11 -13.24
C GLY A 49 -15.56 -1.10 -13.39
N GLU A 50 -15.05 -2.21 -13.91
CA GLU A 50 -15.80 -3.46 -14.07
C GLU A 50 -15.57 -4.43 -12.90
N HIS A 51 -14.62 -4.16 -12.00
CA HIS A 51 -14.29 -5.05 -10.89
C HIS A 51 -15.17 -4.81 -9.66
N MET A 52 -15.50 -5.91 -8.97
CA MET A 52 -16.00 -5.86 -7.60
C MET A 52 -14.78 -5.84 -6.67
N ILE A 53 -14.67 -4.84 -5.82
CA ILE A 53 -13.56 -4.72 -4.90
C ILE A 53 -14.04 -4.81 -3.45
N LEU A 54 -13.25 -5.45 -2.60
CA LEU A 54 -13.31 -5.32 -1.16
C LEU A 54 -12.01 -4.67 -0.70
N MET A 55 -12.11 -3.54 -0.04
CA MET A 55 -11.00 -2.82 0.56
C MET A 55 -10.98 -3.12 2.05
N ALA A 56 -9.85 -3.55 2.58
CA ALA A 56 -9.64 -3.82 3.99
C ALA A 56 -8.40 -3.10 4.52
N ALA A 57 -8.52 -2.41 5.65
CA ALA A 57 -7.41 -1.79 6.37
C ALA A 57 -7.41 -2.27 7.82
N ASN A 58 -6.23 -2.62 8.36
CA ASN A 58 -6.14 -3.27 9.67
C ASN A 58 -4.88 -2.85 10.47
N GLY A 59 -4.37 -1.64 10.23
CA GLY A 59 -3.13 -1.15 10.84
C GLY A 59 -1.87 -1.60 10.10
N ALA A 60 -0.76 -0.92 10.40
CA ALA A 60 0.54 -1.19 9.80
C ALA A 60 1.14 -2.51 10.29
N GLY A 61 1.88 -3.16 9.41
CA GLY A 61 2.67 -4.34 9.68
C GLY A 61 2.16 -5.64 9.08
N SER A 62 3.10 -6.51 8.76
CA SER A 62 2.92 -7.77 8.04
C SER A 62 1.85 -8.69 8.67
N ALA A 63 1.87 -8.87 10.00
CA ALA A 63 0.92 -9.73 10.70
C ALA A 63 -0.53 -9.22 10.62
N ARG A 64 -0.72 -7.89 10.69
CA ARG A 64 -2.04 -7.27 10.60
C ARG A 64 -2.60 -7.31 9.20
N ALA A 65 -1.76 -7.10 8.21
CA ALA A 65 -2.13 -7.23 6.81
C ALA A 65 -2.51 -8.67 6.45
N ALA A 66 -1.77 -9.67 6.96
CA ALA A 66 -2.15 -11.08 6.83
C ALA A 66 -3.53 -11.36 7.46
N ALA A 67 -3.76 -10.89 8.69
CA ALA A 67 -5.06 -11.06 9.37
C ALA A 67 -6.22 -10.42 8.59
N ALA A 68 -5.98 -9.30 7.88
CA ALA A 68 -7.00 -8.71 7.01
C ALA A 68 -7.36 -9.61 5.82
N VAL A 69 -6.38 -10.26 5.20
CA VAL A 69 -6.63 -11.25 4.14
C VAL A 69 -7.41 -12.44 4.70
N ASP A 70 -6.96 -13.00 5.84
CA ASP A 70 -7.59 -14.17 6.47
C ASP A 70 -9.05 -13.91 6.87
N ALA A 71 -9.35 -12.69 7.32
CA ALA A 71 -10.72 -12.28 7.65
C ALA A 71 -11.60 -12.06 6.41
N ALA A 72 -11.04 -11.49 5.35
CA ALA A 72 -11.79 -11.08 4.17
C ALA A 72 -11.97 -12.20 3.14
N ALA A 73 -10.98 -13.08 2.95
CA ALA A 73 -11.01 -14.10 1.90
C ALA A 73 -12.20 -15.07 2.03
N PRO A 74 -12.56 -15.60 3.21
CA PRO A 74 -13.72 -16.50 3.34
C PRO A 74 -15.07 -15.81 3.12
N ALA A 75 -15.16 -14.51 3.41
CA ALA A 75 -16.43 -13.75 3.31
C ALA A 75 -16.66 -13.23 1.89
N PHE A 76 -15.60 -12.76 1.24
CA PHE A 76 -15.68 -12.11 -0.07
C PHE A 76 -15.41 -13.07 -1.23
N HIS A 77 -14.69 -14.18 -1.02
CA HIS A 77 -14.23 -15.12 -2.04
C HIS A 77 -13.52 -14.39 -3.21
N PRO A 78 -12.44 -13.67 -2.95
CA PRO A 78 -11.72 -12.93 -4.00
C PRO A 78 -11.07 -13.89 -4.98
N GLU A 79 -10.91 -13.45 -6.24
CA GLU A 79 -10.16 -14.14 -7.28
C GLU A 79 -8.69 -13.76 -7.27
N ALA A 80 -8.36 -12.61 -6.64
CA ALA A 80 -7.00 -12.17 -6.41
C ALA A 80 -6.91 -11.23 -5.20
N VAL A 81 -5.70 -11.14 -4.63
CA VAL A 81 -5.37 -10.23 -3.53
C VAL A 81 -4.34 -9.21 -4.01
N VAL A 82 -4.56 -7.95 -3.69
CA VAL A 82 -3.66 -6.84 -4.01
C VAL A 82 -3.18 -6.19 -2.71
N SER A 83 -1.88 -6.25 -2.42
CA SER A 83 -1.30 -5.36 -1.42
C SER A 83 -1.22 -3.96 -2.01
N ALA A 84 -2.05 -3.05 -1.49
CA ALA A 84 -2.20 -1.69 -1.97
C ALA A 84 -1.80 -0.69 -0.90
N GLY A 85 -1.36 0.51 -1.28
CA GLY A 85 -1.10 1.57 -0.31
C GLY A 85 0.16 2.37 -0.58
N PHE A 86 0.72 2.94 0.49
CA PHE A 86 1.87 3.81 0.40
C PHE A 86 3.21 3.08 0.54
N CYS A 87 4.28 3.72 0.08
CA CYS A 87 5.66 3.26 0.28
C CYS A 87 6.63 4.46 0.35
N GLY A 88 7.79 4.23 0.96
CA GLY A 88 8.95 5.09 0.82
C GLY A 88 9.76 4.72 -0.43
N ALA A 89 10.26 5.70 -1.16
CA ALA A 89 11.17 5.48 -2.26
C ALA A 89 12.55 5.03 -1.75
N LEU A 90 13.12 4.02 -2.39
CA LEU A 90 14.53 3.64 -2.25
C LEU A 90 15.32 4.05 -3.49
N ASP A 91 14.67 4.04 -4.65
CA ASP A 91 15.25 4.52 -5.91
C ASP A 91 15.14 6.06 -5.98
N PRO A 92 16.26 6.78 -6.18
CA PRO A 92 16.24 8.24 -6.29
C PRO A 92 15.50 8.77 -7.55
N GLU A 93 15.19 7.90 -8.53
CA GLU A 93 14.40 8.28 -9.70
C GLU A 93 12.89 8.29 -9.43
N LEU A 94 12.45 7.78 -8.27
CA LEU A 94 11.04 7.77 -7.89
C LEU A 94 10.62 9.09 -7.26
N ASP A 95 9.64 9.75 -7.86
CA ASP A 95 9.02 10.96 -7.34
C ASP A 95 7.82 10.69 -6.43
N ILE A 96 7.39 11.73 -5.69
CA ILE A 96 6.16 11.69 -4.87
C ILE A 96 4.94 11.38 -5.74
N ALA A 97 4.14 10.38 -5.30
CA ALA A 97 3.00 9.83 -5.99
C ALA A 97 3.34 8.96 -7.22
N ALA A 98 4.62 8.65 -7.47
CA ALA A 98 4.97 7.63 -8.44
C ALA A 98 4.33 6.28 -8.04
N VAL A 99 3.76 5.58 -9.02
CA VAL A 99 3.20 4.25 -8.82
C VAL A 99 4.32 3.21 -9.00
N VAL A 100 4.41 2.31 -8.03
CA VAL A 100 5.38 1.19 -8.03
C VAL A 100 4.60 -0.13 -8.00
N VAL A 101 4.79 -0.94 -9.02
CA VAL A 101 4.29 -2.31 -9.09
C VAL A 101 5.39 -3.25 -8.62
N GLY A 102 5.11 -4.00 -7.55
CA GLY A 102 6.04 -5.00 -7.05
C GLY A 102 6.11 -6.20 -7.97
N ALA A 103 7.30 -6.52 -8.48
CA ALA A 103 7.54 -7.80 -9.14
C ALA A 103 7.90 -8.90 -8.13
N CYS A 104 8.47 -8.51 -7.01
CA CYS A 104 8.85 -9.37 -5.91
C CYS A 104 8.79 -8.58 -4.59
N ILE A 105 8.31 -9.20 -3.54
CA ILE A 105 8.38 -8.67 -2.18
C ILE A 105 9.53 -9.35 -1.45
N ALA A 106 10.46 -8.54 -0.95
CA ALA A 106 11.61 -8.99 -0.18
C ALA A 106 11.36 -8.74 1.31
N ASP A 107 11.33 -9.80 2.10
CA ASP A 107 11.15 -9.78 3.55
C ASP A 107 12.27 -10.61 4.17
N GLU A 108 13.28 -9.94 4.70
CA GLU A 108 14.52 -10.59 5.16
C GLU A 108 15.05 -11.63 4.14
N ASP A 109 15.03 -12.92 4.51
CA ASP A 109 15.46 -14.04 3.67
C ASP A 109 14.35 -14.59 2.76
N ARG A 110 13.10 -14.11 2.93
CA ARG A 110 11.96 -14.58 2.14
C ARG A 110 11.74 -13.71 0.89
N ARG A 111 11.27 -14.35 -0.16
CA ARG A 111 10.92 -13.69 -1.42
C ARG A 111 9.55 -14.19 -1.87
N PHE A 112 8.66 -13.24 -2.12
CA PHE A 112 7.31 -13.54 -2.62
C PHE A 112 7.17 -12.92 -4.01
N PRO A 113 7.09 -13.73 -5.07
CA PRO A 113 6.80 -13.21 -6.40
C PRO A 113 5.39 -12.62 -6.44
N ALA A 114 5.23 -11.48 -7.08
CA ALA A 114 3.94 -10.88 -7.36
C ALA A 114 3.67 -10.92 -8.88
N LEU A 115 2.41 -11.06 -9.23
CA LEU A 115 2.00 -11.09 -10.63
C LEU A 115 2.09 -9.70 -11.26
N PRO A 116 2.40 -9.61 -12.56
CA PRO A 116 2.44 -8.34 -13.27
C PRO A 116 1.03 -7.79 -13.47
N VAL A 117 0.94 -6.47 -13.52
CA VAL A 117 -0.27 -5.76 -13.95
C VAL A 117 -0.01 -5.04 -15.27
N THR A 118 -1.08 -4.66 -15.96
CA THR A 118 -0.99 -3.81 -17.15
C THR A 118 -1.83 -2.56 -16.94
N SER A 119 -1.27 -1.38 -17.22
CA SER A 119 -1.96 -0.09 -17.14
C SER A 119 -1.45 0.86 -18.23
N PRO A 120 -2.29 1.73 -18.81
CA PRO A 120 -1.87 2.82 -19.68
C PRO A 120 -1.19 3.95 -18.91
N ALA A 121 -1.45 4.07 -17.60
CA ALA A 121 -0.77 5.02 -16.73
C ALA A 121 0.70 4.62 -16.49
N PRO A 122 1.63 5.58 -16.37
CA PRO A 122 3.02 5.28 -16.09
C PRO A 122 3.21 4.66 -14.71
N TYR A 123 4.07 3.65 -14.61
CA TYR A 123 4.46 3.02 -13.35
C TYR A 123 5.87 2.46 -13.43
N HIS A 124 6.48 2.24 -12.28
CA HIS A 124 7.76 1.59 -12.12
C HIS A 124 7.57 0.16 -11.66
N VAL A 125 8.47 -0.73 -12.04
CA VAL A 125 8.44 -2.14 -11.63
C VAL A 125 9.73 -2.48 -10.90
N GLY A 126 9.62 -3.18 -9.77
CA GLY A 126 10.81 -3.60 -9.05
C GLY A 126 10.53 -4.42 -7.80
N THR A 127 11.60 -4.72 -7.06
CA THR A 127 11.48 -5.38 -5.75
C THR A 127 11.07 -4.36 -4.69
N ILE A 128 10.06 -4.71 -3.90
CA ILE A 128 9.63 -3.92 -2.74
C ILE A 128 10.15 -4.60 -1.48
N CYS A 129 10.89 -3.85 -0.65
CA CYS A 129 11.31 -4.31 0.66
C CYS A 129 10.15 -4.18 1.64
N SER A 130 9.73 -5.28 2.27
CA SER A 130 8.74 -5.31 3.33
C SER A 130 9.46 -5.48 4.65
N ILE A 131 9.41 -4.47 5.52
CA ILE A 131 10.15 -4.44 6.80
C ILE A 131 9.19 -4.19 7.96
N ASP A 132 9.65 -4.37 9.20
CA ASP A 132 8.81 -4.30 10.40
C ASP A 132 8.72 -2.91 11.05
N HIS A 133 9.32 -1.90 10.43
CA HIS A 133 9.36 -0.52 10.93
C HIS A 133 9.38 0.50 9.78
N VAL A 134 9.24 1.78 10.10
CA VAL A 134 9.33 2.86 9.12
C VAL A 134 10.81 3.17 8.83
N ALA A 135 11.24 3.08 7.56
CA ALA A 135 12.56 3.50 7.12
C ALA A 135 12.68 5.03 7.16
N GLN A 136 13.19 5.59 8.27
CA GLN A 136 13.13 7.02 8.55
C GLN A 136 14.34 7.81 8.05
N THR A 137 15.44 7.15 7.70
CA THR A 137 16.68 7.83 7.32
C THR A 137 17.12 7.52 5.89
N ALA A 138 17.71 8.52 5.23
CA ALA A 138 18.32 8.34 3.91
C ALA A 138 19.43 7.25 3.91
N GLY A 139 20.14 7.10 5.04
CA GLY A 139 21.15 6.07 5.22
C GLY A 139 20.57 4.66 5.18
N GLU A 140 19.49 4.43 5.91
CA GLU A 140 18.76 3.17 5.93
C GLU A 140 18.14 2.85 4.55
N LYS A 141 17.50 3.82 3.93
CA LYS A 141 16.95 3.67 2.57
C LYS A 141 18.04 3.32 1.55
N LYS A 142 19.21 3.95 1.65
CA LYS A 142 20.36 3.62 0.80
C LYS A 142 20.85 2.19 1.03
N TRP A 143 20.85 1.71 2.28
CA TRP A 143 21.18 0.32 2.58
C TRP A 143 20.16 -0.64 1.98
N LEU A 144 18.85 -0.42 2.18
CA LEU A 144 17.78 -1.21 1.56
C LEU A 144 17.86 -1.19 0.03
N ARG A 145 18.19 -0.04 -0.56
CA ARG A 145 18.43 0.06 -2.03
C ARG A 145 19.56 -0.87 -2.47
N SER A 146 20.63 -0.99 -1.68
CA SER A 146 21.77 -1.87 -2.00
C SER A 146 21.44 -3.35 -2.01
N THR A 147 20.33 -3.77 -1.37
CA THR A 147 19.79 -5.13 -1.43
C THR A 147 18.94 -5.41 -2.68
N GLY A 148 18.77 -4.40 -3.55
CA GLY A 148 18.01 -4.49 -4.79
C GLY A 148 16.57 -3.96 -4.71
N GLY A 149 16.15 -3.39 -3.58
CA GLY A 149 14.83 -2.78 -3.41
C GLY A 149 14.69 -1.46 -4.17
N VAL A 150 13.52 -1.17 -4.74
CA VAL A 150 13.17 0.13 -5.33
C VAL A 150 12.26 0.96 -4.43
N ALA A 151 11.49 0.30 -3.57
CA ALA A 151 10.61 0.92 -2.58
C ALA A 151 10.58 0.08 -1.30
N VAL A 152 10.09 0.67 -0.20
CA VAL A 152 9.98 0.04 1.12
C VAL A 152 8.61 0.30 1.73
N GLU A 153 8.05 -0.72 2.40
CA GLU A 153 6.77 -0.68 3.10
C GLU A 153 6.73 -1.77 4.19
N MET A 154 5.57 -2.02 4.84
CA MET A 154 5.49 -2.85 6.05
C MET A 154 4.47 -4.01 5.96
N GLU A 155 3.69 -4.15 4.91
CA GLU A 155 2.50 -5.03 4.83
C GLU A 155 2.59 -6.15 3.80
N ALA A 156 3.23 -5.89 2.65
CA ALA A 156 3.12 -6.73 1.46
C ALA A 156 3.59 -8.17 1.67
N ALA A 157 4.57 -8.41 2.54
CA ALA A 157 5.01 -9.75 2.87
C ALA A 157 3.91 -10.56 3.58
N GLY A 158 3.17 -9.93 4.50
CA GLY A 158 2.05 -10.57 5.17
C GLY A 158 0.88 -10.86 4.23
N VAL A 159 0.55 -9.89 3.36
CA VAL A 159 -0.48 -10.10 2.33
C VAL A 159 -0.10 -11.24 1.40
N ALA A 160 1.15 -11.26 0.92
CA ALA A 160 1.65 -12.31 0.03
C ALA A 160 1.62 -13.70 0.68
N ALA A 161 2.08 -13.81 1.93
CA ALA A 161 2.09 -15.07 2.67
C ALA A 161 0.67 -15.61 2.90
N SER A 162 -0.28 -14.74 3.29
CA SER A 162 -1.67 -15.14 3.48
C SER A 162 -2.36 -15.45 2.14
N ALA A 163 -2.14 -14.65 1.08
CA ALA A 163 -2.65 -14.97 -0.26
C ALA A 163 -2.18 -16.36 -0.74
N GLN A 164 -0.90 -16.68 -0.53
CA GLN A 164 -0.34 -17.99 -0.85
C GLN A 164 -1.02 -19.12 -0.05
N SER A 165 -1.29 -18.92 1.23
CA SER A 165 -1.97 -19.92 2.06
C SER A 165 -3.42 -20.20 1.63
N HIS A 166 -4.08 -19.18 1.06
CA HIS A 166 -5.42 -19.29 0.48
C HIS A 166 -5.42 -19.75 -1.00
N GLY A 167 -4.25 -19.95 -1.61
CA GLY A 167 -4.12 -20.34 -3.03
C GLY A 167 -4.57 -19.23 -3.99
N LEU A 168 -4.48 -17.96 -3.58
CA LEU A 168 -4.93 -16.81 -4.35
C LEU A 168 -3.78 -16.14 -5.11
N PRO A 169 -4.01 -15.69 -6.35
CA PRO A 169 -3.11 -14.80 -7.06
C PRO A 169 -2.80 -13.54 -6.24
N PHE A 170 -1.53 -13.12 -6.24
CA PHE A 170 -1.06 -11.97 -5.47
C PHE A 170 -0.46 -10.90 -6.37
N TYR A 171 -0.87 -9.65 -6.13
CA TYR A 171 -0.36 -8.44 -6.76
C TYR A 171 0.08 -7.44 -5.69
N CYS A 172 1.01 -6.54 -6.06
CA CYS A 172 1.42 -5.45 -5.18
C CYS A 172 1.50 -4.14 -5.96
N VAL A 173 0.78 -3.13 -5.50
CA VAL A 173 0.76 -1.78 -6.09
C VAL A 173 0.90 -0.75 -4.98
N ARG A 174 1.96 0.05 -5.03
CA ARG A 174 2.27 1.07 -4.03
C ARG A 174 2.42 2.45 -4.67
N THR A 175 2.25 3.49 -3.86
CA THR A 175 2.49 4.88 -4.28
C THR A 175 3.42 5.57 -3.30
N VAL A 176 4.37 6.33 -3.84
CA VAL A 176 5.46 6.95 -3.07
C VAL A 176 4.97 8.15 -2.27
N THR A 177 5.28 8.18 -0.96
CA THR A 177 4.98 9.30 -0.04
C THR A 177 6.22 10.05 0.43
N ASP A 178 7.39 9.43 0.40
CA ASP A 178 8.66 10.02 0.84
C ASP A 178 9.82 9.56 -0.02
N LEU A 179 10.78 10.45 -0.25
CA LEU A 179 11.86 10.25 -1.21
C LEU A 179 13.05 9.50 -0.60
N ALA A 180 13.85 8.87 -1.47
CA ALA A 180 15.02 8.08 -1.08
C ALA A 180 16.07 8.88 -0.29
N GLY A 181 16.27 10.16 -0.61
CA GLY A 181 17.26 11.03 0.02
C GLY A 181 16.76 11.78 1.25
N GLU A 182 15.52 11.55 1.71
CA GLU A 182 14.94 12.29 2.83
C GLU A 182 15.11 11.57 4.17
N ASN A 183 15.44 12.38 5.21
CA ASN A 183 15.30 11.97 6.60
C ASN A 183 13.97 12.50 7.15
N MET A 184 13.31 11.72 7.98
CA MET A 184 12.11 12.14 8.70
C MET A 184 12.50 12.86 9.99
N ALA A 185 11.91 14.02 10.27
CA ALA A 185 12.13 14.77 11.49
C ALA A 185 11.27 14.23 12.65
N ASN A 186 10.12 13.64 12.32
CA ASN A 186 9.26 12.96 13.29
C ASN A 186 9.69 11.51 13.45
N ASP A 187 9.72 11.03 14.69
CA ASP A 187 9.97 9.62 15.01
C ASP A 187 8.65 8.84 14.91
N PHE A 188 8.38 8.31 13.72
CA PHE A 188 7.20 7.49 13.47
C PHE A 188 7.30 6.11 14.13
N ASN A 189 8.51 5.56 14.29
CA ASN A 189 8.71 4.28 14.95
C ASN A 189 8.36 4.35 16.45
N ALA A 190 8.74 5.43 17.11
CA ALA A 190 8.32 5.68 18.50
C ALA A 190 6.81 5.97 18.64
N ALA A 191 6.16 6.41 17.57
CA ALA A 191 4.71 6.65 17.53
C ALA A 191 3.89 5.42 17.08
N LEU A 192 4.53 4.41 16.52
CA LEU A 192 3.87 3.17 16.10
C LEU A 192 3.49 2.34 17.33
N ARG A 193 2.21 2.08 17.48
CA ARG A 193 1.64 1.31 18.59
C ARG A 193 1.58 -0.18 18.24
N PRO A 194 1.51 -1.08 19.24
CA PRO A 194 1.36 -2.53 18.99
C PRO A 194 0.10 -2.91 18.20
N ASP A 195 -0.90 -2.02 18.17
CA ASP A 195 -2.12 -2.18 17.35
C ASP A 195 -1.95 -1.74 15.89
N GLY A 196 -0.72 -1.40 15.46
CA GLY A 196 -0.40 -0.99 14.10
C GLY A 196 -0.85 0.43 13.73
N HIS A 197 -1.38 1.19 14.68
CA HIS A 197 -1.76 2.59 14.46
C HIS A 197 -0.72 3.56 15.00
N PHE A 198 -0.58 4.68 14.33
CA PHE A 198 0.29 5.76 14.82
C PHE A 198 -0.40 6.55 15.91
N GLY A 199 0.27 6.70 17.05
CA GLY A 199 -0.23 7.45 18.19
C GLY A 199 -0.26 8.96 17.91
N THR A 200 -1.40 9.50 17.49
CA THR A 200 -1.58 10.91 17.12
C THR A 200 -1.15 11.85 18.25
N MET A 201 -1.47 11.50 19.51
CA MET A 201 -1.07 12.31 20.69
C MET A 201 0.44 12.32 20.90
N HIS A 202 1.13 11.21 20.60
CA HIS A 202 2.58 11.13 20.67
C HIS A 202 3.22 12.05 19.61
N ILE A 203 2.74 11.97 18.37
CA ILE A 203 3.21 12.81 17.26
C ILE A 203 2.97 14.30 17.58
N LEU A 204 1.77 14.68 18.02
CA LEU A 204 1.44 16.05 18.37
C LEU A 204 2.26 16.57 19.56
N GLY A 205 2.46 15.76 20.61
CA GLY A 205 3.29 16.11 21.75
C GLY A 205 4.75 16.38 21.34
N ASN A 206 5.27 15.61 20.41
CA ASN A 206 6.61 15.84 19.85
C ASN A 206 6.68 17.09 18.96
N CYS A 207 5.61 17.40 18.21
CA CYS A 207 5.53 18.62 17.41
C CYS A 207 5.54 19.89 18.30
N VAL A 208 4.89 19.88 19.46
CA VAL A 208 4.90 21.02 20.39
C VAL A 208 6.31 21.33 20.91
N ARG A 209 7.15 20.30 21.08
CA ARG A 209 8.54 20.47 21.53
C ARG A 209 9.49 21.01 20.45
N HIS A 210 9.21 20.72 19.17
CA HIS A 210 10.02 21.12 18.01
C HIS A 210 9.13 21.58 16.83
N PRO A 211 8.36 22.68 17.00
CA PRO A 211 7.32 23.05 16.06
C PRO A 211 7.85 23.49 14.69
N MET A 212 9.07 24.05 14.66
CA MET A 212 9.65 24.62 13.44
C MET A 212 9.95 23.57 12.37
N ASP A 213 10.33 22.36 12.76
CA ASP A 213 10.75 21.30 11.85
C ASP A 213 9.66 20.24 11.65
N ARG A 214 9.02 19.82 12.77
CA ARG A 214 8.12 18.67 12.79
C ARG A 214 6.73 18.97 12.26
N LEU A 215 6.17 20.13 12.53
CA LEU A 215 4.85 20.51 12.04
C LEU A 215 4.81 20.72 10.51
N PRO A 216 5.77 21.43 9.89
CA PRO A 216 5.84 21.52 8.43
C PRO A 216 5.98 20.16 7.73
N GLU A 217 6.74 19.23 8.35
CA GLU A 217 6.86 17.86 7.82
C GLU A 217 5.52 17.13 7.82
N LEU A 218 4.75 17.17 8.91
CA LEU A 218 3.43 16.52 8.96
C LEU A 218 2.46 17.10 7.92
N ILE A 219 2.46 18.42 7.74
CA ILE A 219 1.64 19.07 6.71
C ILE A 219 2.06 18.61 5.32
N ARG A 220 3.38 18.55 5.07
CA ARG A 220 3.94 18.07 3.82
C ARG A 220 3.57 16.60 3.57
N LEU A 221 3.75 15.74 4.57
CA LEU A 221 3.43 14.31 4.49
C LEU A 221 1.94 14.10 4.21
N ARG A 222 1.05 14.80 4.92
CA ARG A 222 -0.40 14.74 4.67
C ARG A 222 -0.76 15.09 3.22
N ARG A 223 -0.15 16.15 2.66
CA ARG A 223 -0.36 16.53 1.26
C ARG A 223 0.16 15.48 0.29
N ARG A 224 1.30 14.86 0.60
CA ARG A 224 1.90 13.78 -0.20
C ARG A 224 1.03 12.53 -0.15
N CYS A 225 0.55 12.12 1.02
CA CYS A 225 -0.38 11.01 1.17
C CYS A 225 -1.66 11.22 0.36
N ALA A 226 -2.24 12.43 0.38
CA ALA A 226 -3.42 12.75 -0.43
C ALA A 226 -3.13 12.66 -1.94
N ARG A 227 -1.94 13.09 -2.40
CA ARG A 227 -1.53 12.92 -3.80
C ARG A 227 -1.30 11.46 -4.16
N ALA A 228 -0.61 10.71 -3.30
CA ALA A 228 -0.32 9.30 -3.47
C ALA A 228 -1.60 8.46 -3.53
N SER A 229 -2.54 8.68 -2.60
CA SER A 229 -3.84 8.00 -2.61
C SER A 229 -4.63 8.29 -3.90
N ARG A 230 -4.62 9.54 -4.38
CA ARG A 230 -5.27 9.90 -5.65
C ARG A 230 -4.62 9.19 -6.84
N ALA A 231 -3.29 9.16 -6.92
CA ALA A 231 -2.56 8.45 -7.97
C ALA A 231 -2.84 6.94 -7.94
N LEU A 232 -2.94 6.35 -6.74
CA LEU A 232 -3.33 4.95 -6.57
C LEU A 232 -4.74 4.69 -7.14
N GLY A 233 -5.70 5.54 -6.82
CA GLY A 233 -7.07 5.44 -7.34
C GLY A 233 -7.14 5.60 -8.86
N GLU A 234 -6.39 6.56 -9.43
CA GLU A 234 -6.28 6.76 -10.88
C GLU A 234 -5.70 5.51 -11.57
N PHE A 235 -4.65 4.95 -10.99
CA PHE A 235 -4.01 3.76 -11.53
C PHE A 235 -4.96 2.55 -11.55
N PHE A 236 -5.71 2.32 -10.47
CA PHE A 236 -6.59 1.16 -10.36
C PHE A 236 -7.79 1.19 -11.30
N VAL A 237 -8.29 2.36 -11.72
CA VAL A 237 -9.41 2.46 -12.67
C VAL A 237 -9.08 1.80 -14.01
N ASP A 238 -7.83 1.96 -14.47
CA ASP A 238 -7.38 1.47 -15.77
C ASP A 238 -6.43 0.25 -15.65
N CYS A 239 -6.21 -0.25 -14.42
CA CYS A 239 -5.36 -1.39 -14.15
C CYS A 239 -6.04 -2.70 -14.56
N ARG A 240 -5.27 -3.59 -15.20
CA ARG A 240 -5.68 -4.96 -15.50
C ARG A 240 -4.81 -5.91 -14.68
N PHE A 241 -5.44 -6.76 -13.95
CA PHE A 241 -4.86 -7.76 -13.08
C PHE A 241 -4.79 -9.13 -13.75
#